data_408e938b72478d225155447aab7d9455
#
_entry.id   408e938b72478d225155447aab7d9455
#
_cell.length_a   1.000
_cell.length_b   1.000
_cell.length_c   1.000
_cell.angle_alpha   90.00
_cell.angle_beta   90.00
_cell.angle_gamma   90.00
#
_symmetry.space_group_name_H-M   'P 1'
#
loop_
_entity.id
_entity.type
_entity.pdbx_description
1 polymer ?
#
loop_
_entity_poly.entity_id
_entity_poly.type
_entity_poly.pdbx_seq_one_letter_code
_entity_poly.pdbx_strand_id
1 'polypeptide(L)'
;AQAAGSALCDDPGFAAALASGDDSAVIAAAGGGAAMRTAVATGAAACVPLDDPSRVWVVVNKQRPYVPVDHRPADLTTPDVRTLNDVSLRAAAADALTALVRDAEAAGVGQIAAESAFRSYSTQQSTYAGHVNDRGVEGADLVSARPGFSEHQSGLAVDVVPCDGGCATLDDLAASPQGAWVAEHAWEYGWIVRYEAGRTDVTGYVPEPWHLRYIGQDLARAYHEGAWTTLEEFFGLPPAPGYAG
;
A
#
# COMPACT_ATOMS: atom_id res chain seq x y z
N ALA A 1 10.71 -31.98 16.17
CA ALA A 1 9.49 -31.21 15.86
C ALA A 1 9.64 -30.77 14.41
N GLN A 2 8.94 -31.44 13.48
CA GLN A 2 8.80 -30.98 12.10
C GLN A 2 7.98 -29.71 12.12
N ALA A 3 8.48 -28.67 11.47
CA ALA A 3 7.81 -27.39 11.33
C ALA A 3 6.45 -27.61 10.63
N ALA A 4 5.38 -27.13 11.24
CA ALA A 4 4.03 -27.06 10.66
C ALA A 4 3.95 -26.06 9.49
N GLY A 5 5.05 -25.86 8.74
CA GLY A 5 5.30 -24.75 7.84
C GLY A 5 5.02 -25.00 6.37
N SER A 6 4.53 -26.17 5.94
CA SER A 6 4.45 -26.46 4.50
C SER A 6 3.06 -26.80 3.96
N ALA A 7 2.06 -27.03 4.78
CA ALA A 7 0.78 -27.60 4.32
C ALA A 7 0.11 -26.77 3.20
N LEU A 8 0.16 -25.45 3.25
CA LEU A 8 -0.39 -24.60 2.19
C LEU A 8 0.49 -24.60 0.94
N CYS A 9 1.82 -24.54 1.11
CA CYS A 9 2.76 -24.55 -0.01
C CYS A 9 2.83 -25.89 -0.74
N ASP A 10 2.45 -26.99 -0.06
CA ASP A 10 2.41 -28.34 -0.63
C ASP A 10 1.06 -28.65 -1.32
N ASP A 11 0.06 -27.77 -1.17
CA ASP A 11 -1.23 -27.90 -1.87
C ASP A 11 -1.06 -27.59 -3.36
N PRO A 12 -1.37 -28.55 -4.27
CA PRO A 12 -1.19 -28.33 -5.71
C PRO A 12 -2.05 -27.22 -6.30
N GLY A 13 -3.25 -26.98 -5.71
CA GLY A 13 -4.15 -25.90 -6.15
C GLY A 13 -3.58 -24.53 -5.78
N PHE A 14 -3.05 -24.41 -4.56
CA PHE A 14 -2.39 -23.20 -4.12
C PHE A 14 -1.11 -22.91 -4.91
N ALA A 15 -0.28 -23.95 -5.15
CA ALA A 15 0.94 -23.81 -5.95
C ALA A 15 0.63 -23.38 -7.40
N ALA A 16 -0.42 -23.94 -8.00
CA ALA A 16 -0.88 -23.55 -9.34
C ALA A 16 -1.38 -22.08 -9.38
N ALA A 17 -2.15 -21.67 -8.36
CA ALA A 17 -2.61 -20.28 -8.23
C ALA A 17 -1.41 -19.33 -8.07
N LEU A 18 -0.44 -19.66 -7.22
CA LEU A 18 0.76 -18.84 -7.01
C LEU A 18 1.58 -18.67 -8.31
N ALA A 19 1.67 -19.74 -9.10
CA ALA A 19 2.37 -19.74 -10.40
C ALA A 19 1.62 -18.97 -11.50
N SER A 20 0.30 -18.80 -11.38
CA SER A 20 -0.50 -18.07 -12.38
C SER A 20 -0.23 -16.56 -12.41
N GLY A 21 0.25 -15.99 -11.31
CA GLY A 21 0.39 -14.55 -11.15
C GLY A 21 -0.91 -13.81 -10.81
N ASP A 22 -2.03 -14.53 -10.64
CA ASP A 22 -3.32 -13.97 -10.22
C ASP A 22 -3.39 -13.92 -8.70
N ASP A 23 -3.20 -12.73 -8.12
CA ASP A 23 -3.18 -12.52 -6.68
C ASP A 23 -4.52 -12.86 -6.01
N SER A 24 -5.64 -12.60 -6.69
CA SER A 24 -6.96 -12.94 -6.16
C SER A 24 -7.17 -14.46 -6.09
N ALA A 25 -6.70 -15.18 -7.13
CA ALA A 25 -6.75 -16.65 -7.12
C ALA A 25 -5.87 -17.24 -6.01
N VAL A 26 -4.69 -16.64 -5.75
CA VAL A 26 -3.81 -17.06 -4.64
C VAL A 26 -4.50 -16.88 -3.29
N ILE A 27 -5.09 -15.70 -3.05
CA ILE A 27 -5.78 -15.39 -1.78
C ILE A 27 -6.98 -16.33 -1.60
N ALA A 28 -7.76 -16.58 -2.66
CA ALA A 28 -8.89 -17.53 -2.62
C ALA A 28 -8.43 -18.96 -2.33
N ALA A 29 -7.35 -19.43 -2.98
CA ALA A 29 -6.78 -20.75 -2.74
C ALA A 29 -6.22 -20.92 -1.31
N ALA A 30 -5.78 -19.84 -0.68
CA ALA A 30 -5.37 -19.84 0.73
C ALA A 30 -6.55 -19.92 1.71
N GLY A 31 -7.81 -19.82 1.23
CA GLY A 31 -9.01 -19.76 2.06
C GLY A 31 -9.45 -18.34 2.43
N GLY A 32 -9.01 -17.34 1.65
CA GLY A 32 -9.31 -15.92 1.83
C GLY A 32 -8.24 -15.12 2.55
N GLY A 33 -8.43 -13.79 2.63
CA GLY A 33 -7.42 -12.87 3.14
C GLY A 33 -6.97 -13.15 4.58
N ALA A 34 -7.88 -13.46 5.49
CA ALA A 34 -7.56 -13.75 6.89
C ALA A 34 -6.76 -15.06 7.04
N ALA A 35 -7.11 -16.09 6.25
CA ALA A 35 -6.38 -17.35 6.26
C ALA A 35 -4.97 -17.19 5.67
N MET A 36 -4.84 -16.50 4.53
CA MET A 36 -3.55 -16.17 3.92
C MET A 36 -2.67 -15.36 4.87
N ARG A 37 -3.19 -14.28 5.44
CA ARG A 37 -2.50 -13.47 6.46
C ARG A 37 -1.96 -14.34 7.60
N THR A 38 -2.82 -15.20 8.15
CA THR A 38 -2.43 -16.07 9.26
C THR A 38 -1.32 -17.04 8.86
N ALA A 39 -1.45 -17.67 7.70
CA ALA A 39 -0.45 -18.59 7.18
C ALA A 39 0.92 -17.91 6.95
N VAL A 40 0.91 -16.69 6.39
CA VAL A 40 2.13 -15.89 6.20
C VAL A 40 2.76 -15.51 7.54
N ALA A 41 1.98 -14.91 8.45
CA ALA A 41 2.48 -14.39 9.72
C ALA A 41 3.00 -15.50 10.67
N THR A 42 2.50 -16.72 10.54
CA THR A 42 2.98 -17.88 11.32
C THR A 42 4.09 -18.67 10.64
N GLY A 43 4.49 -18.28 9.42
CA GLY A 43 5.48 -19.02 8.61
C GLY A 43 4.92 -20.29 7.96
N ALA A 44 3.59 -20.53 8.02
CA ALA A 44 2.95 -21.69 7.40
C ALA A 44 2.80 -21.56 5.86
N ALA A 45 3.09 -20.40 5.29
CA ALA A 45 3.10 -20.13 3.86
C ALA A 45 4.44 -19.51 3.42
N ALA A 46 5.55 -20.20 3.68
CA ALA A 46 6.90 -19.73 3.34
C ALA A 46 7.12 -19.53 1.82
N CYS A 47 6.27 -20.10 0.98
CA CYS A 47 6.27 -19.92 -0.47
C CYS A 47 5.62 -18.60 -0.93
N VAL A 48 4.99 -17.83 -0.02
CA VAL A 48 4.42 -16.52 -0.33
C VAL A 48 5.45 -15.44 0.02
N PRO A 49 6.19 -14.91 -0.97
CA PRO A 49 7.21 -13.90 -0.70
C PRO A 49 6.52 -12.54 -0.43
N LEU A 50 6.96 -11.86 0.63
CA LEU A 50 6.53 -10.48 0.93
C LEU A 50 7.45 -9.42 0.30
N ASP A 51 8.40 -9.83 -0.54
CA ASP A 51 9.38 -8.99 -1.23
C ASP A 51 9.27 -9.07 -2.75
N ASP A 52 8.32 -9.84 -3.29
CA ASP A 52 8.03 -9.88 -4.72
C ASP A 52 7.24 -8.61 -5.13
N PRO A 53 7.85 -7.69 -5.89
CA PRO A 53 7.23 -6.41 -6.25
C PRO A 53 6.06 -6.56 -7.24
N SER A 54 5.86 -7.73 -7.83
CA SER A 54 4.73 -8.01 -8.71
C SER A 54 3.43 -8.28 -7.95
N ARG A 55 3.50 -8.56 -6.65
CA ARG A 55 2.36 -8.97 -5.83
C ARG A 55 1.71 -7.79 -5.09
N VAL A 56 0.39 -7.82 -4.94
CA VAL A 56 -0.34 -6.78 -4.19
C VAL A 56 0.01 -6.76 -2.70
N TRP A 57 0.49 -7.89 -2.16
CA TRP A 57 0.91 -8.02 -0.76
C TRP A 57 2.38 -7.72 -0.49
N VAL A 58 3.14 -7.23 -1.50
CA VAL A 58 4.53 -6.83 -1.28
C VAL A 58 4.63 -5.83 -0.13
N VAL A 59 5.56 -6.05 0.80
CA VAL A 59 5.84 -5.10 1.87
C VAL A 59 7.19 -4.45 1.63
N VAL A 60 7.14 -3.17 1.31
CA VAL A 60 8.29 -2.29 1.19
C VAL A 60 8.28 -1.36 2.40
N ASN A 61 9.42 -1.22 3.05
CA ASN A 61 9.63 -0.32 4.18
C ASN A 61 11.11 -0.02 4.35
N LYS A 62 11.52 0.70 5.37
CA LYS A 62 12.92 1.11 5.59
C LYS A 62 13.94 -0.03 5.75
N GLN A 63 13.48 -1.27 5.97
CA GLN A 63 14.32 -2.47 6.07
C GLN A 63 14.19 -3.40 4.86
N ARG A 64 13.25 -3.12 3.95
CA ARG A 64 12.86 -3.99 2.84
C ARG A 64 12.79 -3.19 1.54
N PRO A 65 13.92 -3.02 0.82
CA PRO A 65 13.93 -2.36 -0.49
C PRO A 65 13.32 -3.26 -1.58
N TYR A 66 13.02 -2.68 -2.73
CA TYR A 66 12.74 -3.46 -3.94
C TYR A 66 13.96 -4.23 -4.43
N VAL A 67 13.69 -5.41 -5.00
CA VAL A 67 14.69 -6.20 -5.74
C VAL A 67 14.07 -6.62 -7.08
N PRO A 68 14.53 -6.04 -8.20
CA PRO A 68 15.61 -5.04 -8.33
C PRO A 68 15.20 -3.67 -7.74
N VAL A 69 16.20 -2.88 -7.32
CA VAL A 69 15.97 -1.61 -6.61
C VAL A 69 15.23 -0.56 -7.46
N ASP A 70 15.35 -0.65 -8.77
CA ASP A 70 14.72 0.21 -9.78
C ASP A 70 13.46 -0.43 -10.40
N HIS A 71 12.86 -1.39 -9.72
CA HIS A 71 11.64 -2.06 -10.19
C HIS A 71 10.61 -1.05 -10.73
N ARG A 72 9.98 -1.41 -11.86
CA ARG A 72 8.89 -0.66 -12.48
C ARG A 72 7.78 -1.63 -12.91
N PRO A 73 6.53 -1.44 -12.46
CA PRO A 73 5.40 -2.23 -12.94
C PRO A 73 5.17 -2.06 -14.44
N ALA A 74 4.73 -3.12 -15.10
CA ALA A 74 4.44 -3.12 -16.54
C ALA A 74 3.00 -2.71 -16.87
N ASP A 75 2.09 -2.80 -15.88
CA ASP A 75 0.64 -2.62 -16.00
C ASP A 75 0.14 -1.27 -15.48
N LEU A 76 0.98 -0.22 -15.59
CA LEU A 76 0.62 1.13 -15.16
C LEU A 76 -0.42 1.74 -16.10
N THR A 77 -1.48 2.29 -15.52
CA THR A 77 -2.56 3.00 -16.21
C THR A 77 -3.04 4.21 -15.40
N THR A 78 -3.64 5.19 -16.06
CA THR A 78 -4.24 6.34 -15.39
C THR A 78 -5.63 5.96 -14.87
N PRO A 79 -5.94 6.19 -13.57
CA PRO A 79 -7.28 5.97 -13.04
C PRO A 79 -8.27 7.02 -13.61
N ASP A 80 -9.54 6.64 -13.74
CA ASP A 80 -10.61 7.54 -14.19
C ASP A 80 -11.14 8.38 -13.01
N VAL A 81 -10.27 9.25 -12.50
CA VAL A 81 -10.54 10.20 -11.41
C VAL A 81 -9.90 11.55 -11.73
N ARG A 82 -10.30 12.59 -11.02
CA ARG A 82 -9.59 13.88 -11.08
C ARG A 82 -8.15 13.68 -10.60
N THR A 83 -7.18 14.18 -11.36
CA THR A 83 -5.76 14.15 -11.02
C THR A 83 -5.18 15.56 -10.99
N LEU A 84 -4.23 15.82 -10.08
CA LEU A 84 -3.54 17.11 -10.01
C LEU A 84 -2.22 17.09 -10.77
N ASN A 85 -1.65 15.91 -10.99
CA ASN A 85 -0.42 15.67 -11.71
C ASN A 85 -0.57 14.46 -12.64
N ASP A 86 0.49 14.06 -13.33
CA ASP A 86 0.53 12.82 -14.09
C ASP A 86 0.52 11.64 -13.10
N VAL A 87 -0.64 11.02 -12.93
CA VAL A 87 -0.89 9.93 -12.00
C VAL A 87 -1.04 8.63 -12.78
N SER A 88 -0.33 7.59 -12.37
CA SER A 88 -0.55 6.23 -12.83
C SER A 88 -0.45 5.23 -11.69
N LEU A 89 -1.24 4.17 -11.78
CA LEU A 89 -1.32 3.07 -10.85
C LEU A 89 -1.28 1.75 -11.61
N ARG A 90 -1.01 0.64 -10.94
CA ARG A 90 -1.28 -0.68 -11.52
C ARG A 90 -2.77 -0.81 -11.81
N ALA A 91 -3.12 -1.52 -12.87
CA ALA A 91 -4.48 -1.56 -13.40
C ALA A 91 -5.55 -1.86 -12.33
N ALA A 92 -5.35 -2.89 -11.51
CA ALA A 92 -6.29 -3.24 -10.44
C ALA A 92 -6.44 -2.13 -9.38
N ALA A 93 -5.36 -1.43 -9.05
CA ALA A 93 -5.39 -0.30 -8.11
C ALA A 93 -6.07 0.93 -8.73
N ALA A 94 -5.86 1.18 -10.03
CA ALA A 94 -6.53 2.27 -10.76
C ALA A 94 -8.04 2.07 -10.81
N ASP A 95 -8.51 0.86 -11.11
CA ASP A 95 -9.93 0.51 -11.11
C ASP A 95 -10.55 0.64 -9.72
N ALA A 96 -9.83 0.19 -8.69
CA ALA A 96 -10.25 0.28 -7.29
C ALA A 96 -10.35 1.73 -6.82
N LEU A 97 -9.39 2.60 -7.17
CA LEU A 97 -9.44 4.03 -6.86
C LEU A 97 -10.61 4.71 -7.56
N THR A 98 -10.85 4.37 -8.83
CA THR A 98 -11.98 4.91 -9.60
C THR A 98 -13.31 4.56 -8.94
N ALA A 99 -13.47 3.32 -8.47
CA ALA A 99 -14.69 2.90 -7.75
C ALA A 99 -14.85 3.64 -6.42
N LEU A 100 -13.78 3.73 -5.61
CA LEU A 100 -13.76 4.44 -4.34
C LEU A 100 -14.19 5.91 -4.50
N VAL A 101 -13.58 6.64 -5.44
CA VAL A 101 -13.85 8.07 -5.66
C VAL A 101 -15.26 8.29 -6.16
N ARG A 102 -15.74 7.48 -7.10
CA ARG A 102 -17.11 7.54 -7.62
C ARG A 102 -18.14 7.33 -6.51
N ASP A 103 -17.95 6.36 -5.63
CA ASP A 103 -18.90 6.02 -4.59
C ASP A 103 -18.86 7.06 -3.44
N ALA A 104 -17.70 7.67 -3.16
CA ALA A 104 -17.58 8.84 -2.28
C ALA A 104 -18.39 10.04 -2.82
N GLU A 105 -18.28 10.34 -4.11
CA GLU A 105 -19.05 11.41 -4.76
C GLU A 105 -20.55 11.10 -4.72
N ALA A 106 -20.95 9.86 -5.00
CA ALA A 106 -22.35 9.39 -4.92
C ALA A 106 -22.91 9.48 -3.50
N ALA A 107 -22.09 9.28 -2.47
CA ALA A 107 -22.44 9.48 -1.07
C ALA A 107 -22.56 10.96 -0.67
N GLY A 108 -22.21 11.90 -1.55
CA GLY A 108 -22.34 13.33 -1.33
C GLY A 108 -21.27 13.95 -0.42
N VAL A 109 -20.14 13.26 -0.20
CA VAL A 109 -19.04 13.78 0.64
C VAL A 109 -18.12 14.75 -0.12
N GLY A 110 -18.34 14.93 -1.41
CA GLY A 110 -17.52 15.77 -2.30
C GLY A 110 -16.56 14.96 -3.16
N GLN A 111 -15.70 15.65 -3.91
CA GLN A 111 -14.75 15.02 -4.81
C GLN A 111 -13.46 14.69 -4.08
N ILE A 112 -12.83 13.59 -4.49
CA ILE A 112 -11.47 13.20 -4.11
C ILE A 112 -10.62 13.23 -5.39
N ALA A 113 -9.45 13.85 -5.33
CA ALA A 113 -8.50 13.84 -6.43
C ALA A 113 -7.22 13.09 -6.06
N ALA A 114 -6.59 12.45 -7.03
CA ALA A 114 -5.27 11.88 -6.87
C ALA A 114 -4.20 12.94 -7.12
N GLU A 115 -3.28 13.14 -6.18
CA GLU A 115 -2.18 14.08 -6.29
C GLU A 115 -0.89 13.42 -6.75
N SER A 116 -0.57 12.26 -6.18
CA SER A 116 0.66 11.51 -6.46
C SER A 116 0.35 10.00 -6.46
N ALA A 117 0.98 9.24 -7.35
CA ALA A 117 0.85 7.79 -7.35
C ALA A 117 2.19 7.13 -7.75
N PHE A 118 2.27 6.41 -8.88
CA PHE A 118 3.54 5.81 -9.28
C PHE A 118 4.66 6.84 -9.35
N ARG A 119 5.77 6.54 -8.69
CA ARG A 119 6.98 7.34 -8.70
C ARG A 119 8.18 6.43 -8.99
N SER A 120 8.88 6.67 -10.10
CA SER A 120 10.05 5.86 -10.47
C SER A 120 11.18 6.01 -9.46
N TYR A 121 12.12 5.06 -9.47
CA TYR A 121 13.34 5.13 -8.68
C TYR A 121 14.07 6.47 -8.88
N SER A 122 14.26 6.90 -10.14
CA SER A 122 14.95 8.16 -10.47
C SER A 122 14.16 9.40 -10.00
N THR A 123 12.84 9.38 -10.09
CA THR A 123 12.01 10.46 -9.55
C THR A 123 12.12 10.52 -8.03
N GLN A 124 12.10 9.35 -7.37
CA GLN A 124 12.29 9.28 -5.92
C GLN A 124 13.65 9.80 -5.45
N GLN A 125 14.72 9.61 -6.25
CA GLN A 125 16.03 10.21 -5.94
C GLN A 125 15.94 11.74 -5.86
N SER A 126 15.24 12.37 -6.81
CA SER A 126 15.08 13.84 -6.82
C SER A 126 14.15 14.32 -5.69
N THR A 127 13.05 13.61 -5.45
CA THR A 127 12.10 13.91 -4.37
C THR A 127 12.78 13.83 -3.00
N TYR A 128 13.48 12.74 -2.72
CA TYR A 128 14.18 12.55 -1.46
C TYR A 128 15.30 13.58 -1.26
N ALA A 129 16.07 13.89 -2.32
CA ALA A 129 17.10 14.91 -2.27
C ALA A 129 16.53 16.30 -1.93
N GLY A 130 15.34 16.64 -2.45
CA GLY A 130 14.61 17.86 -2.07
C GLY A 130 14.31 17.89 -0.57
N HIS A 131 13.74 16.83 -0.02
CA HIS A 131 13.45 16.73 1.42
C HIS A 131 14.73 16.80 2.28
N VAL A 132 15.85 16.20 1.83
CA VAL A 132 17.14 16.29 2.53
C VAL A 132 17.64 17.74 2.56
N ASN A 133 17.53 18.46 1.45
CA ASN A 133 17.92 19.87 1.39
C ASN A 133 17.12 20.75 2.34
N ASP A 134 15.82 20.46 2.49
CA ASP A 134 14.90 21.29 3.30
C ASP A 134 14.95 20.93 4.79
N ARG A 135 15.16 19.65 5.15
CA ARG A 135 14.94 19.11 6.51
C ARG A 135 16.15 18.37 7.09
N GLY A 136 17.24 18.18 6.33
CA GLY A 136 18.31 17.25 6.66
C GLY A 136 17.88 15.78 6.49
N VAL A 137 18.83 14.85 6.61
CA VAL A 137 18.57 13.40 6.41
C VAL A 137 17.56 12.86 7.40
N GLU A 138 17.70 13.16 8.68
CA GLU A 138 16.79 12.67 9.73
C GLU A 138 15.36 13.15 9.52
N GLY A 139 15.18 14.44 9.16
CA GLY A 139 13.87 15.00 8.88
C GLY A 139 13.26 14.47 7.56
N ALA A 140 14.10 14.25 6.55
CA ALA A 140 13.67 13.66 5.29
C ALA A 140 13.18 12.21 5.47
N ASP A 141 13.90 11.41 6.26
CA ASP A 141 13.55 10.02 6.52
C ASP A 141 12.16 9.86 7.21
N LEU A 142 11.68 10.88 7.91
CA LEU A 142 10.36 10.83 8.56
C LEU A 142 9.18 11.04 7.59
N VAL A 143 9.42 11.70 6.44
CA VAL A 143 8.35 12.15 5.52
C VAL A 143 8.55 11.66 4.08
N SER A 144 9.65 11.01 3.78
CA SER A 144 9.96 10.54 2.42
C SER A 144 10.83 9.29 2.47
N ALA A 145 10.50 8.31 1.66
CA ALA A 145 11.30 7.11 1.52
C ALA A 145 12.58 7.39 0.75
N ARG A 146 13.67 6.71 1.14
CA ARG A 146 14.87 6.66 0.30
C ARG A 146 14.57 5.95 -1.03
N PRO A 147 15.28 6.27 -2.13
CA PRO A 147 15.10 5.58 -3.41
C PRO A 147 15.18 4.06 -3.27
N GLY A 148 14.23 3.34 -3.86
CA GLY A 148 14.11 1.89 -3.74
C GLY A 148 13.33 1.40 -2.51
N PHE A 149 12.85 2.30 -1.63
CA PHE A 149 12.10 2.00 -0.43
C PHE A 149 10.71 2.65 -0.39
N SER A 150 10.29 3.30 -1.48
CA SER A 150 9.00 4.01 -1.56
C SER A 150 7.90 3.10 -2.09
N GLU A 151 6.76 3.01 -1.38
CA GLU A 151 5.59 2.27 -1.87
C GLU A 151 5.04 2.81 -3.20
N HIS A 152 5.21 4.10 -3.51
CA HIS A 152 4.84 4.68 -4.80
C HIS A 152 5.52 3.99 -5.99
N GLN A 153 6.69 3.39 -5.80
CA GLN A 153 7.40 2.67 -6.85
C GLN A 153 6.71 1.36 -7.25
N SER A 154 5.82 0.82 -6.40
CA SER A 154 5.02 -0.37 -6.74
C SER A 154 3.86 -0.06 -7.70
N GLY A 155 3.45 1.21 -7.83
CA GLY A 155 2.18 1.57 -8.46
C GLY A 155 0.94 1.12 -7.68
N LEU A 156 1.11 0.77 -6.39
CA LEU A 156 0.04 0.35 -5.48
C LEU A 156 -0.22 1.38 -4.36
N ALA A 157 0.43 2.54 -4.39
CA ALA A 157 0.20 3.63 -3.45
C ALA A 157 -0.27 4.89 -4.18
N VAL A 158 -1.16 5.64 -3.53
CA VAL A 158 -1.69 6.92 -4.02
C VAL A 158 -1.85 7.89 -2.87
N ASP A 159 -1.47 9.14 -3.11
CA ASP A 159 -1.78 10.26 -2.24
C ASP A 159 -3.02 10.97 -2.78
N VAL A 160 -4.02 11.16 -1.92
CA VAL A 160 -5.31 11.76 -2.30
C VAL A 160 -5.57 13.04 -1.52
N VAL A 161 -6.29 13.98 -2.17
CA VAL A 161 -6.68 15.27 -1.59
C VAL A 161 -8.18 15.49 -1.70
N PRO A 162 -8.79 16.25 -0.76
CA PRO A 162 -10.19 16.61 -0.85
C PRO A 162 -10.38 17.77 -1.83
N CYS A 163 -11.50 17.75 -2.57
CA CYS A 163 -11.85 18.82 -3.49
C CYS A 163 -13.32 19.26 -3.28
N ASP A 164 -13.54 20.58 -3.34
CA ASP A 164 -14.86 21.20 -3.37
C ASP A 164 -14.76 22.41 -4.33
N GLY A 165 -15.02 22.14 -5.62
CA GLY A 165 -14.72 23.10 -6.70
C GLY A 165 -13.22 23.22 -6.97
N GLY A 166 -12.43 23.71 -6.01
CA GLY A 166 -10.96 23.61 -5.96
C GLY A 166 -10.50 22.39 -5.16
N CYS A 167 -9.20 22.04 -5.25
CA CYS A 167 -8.62 21.02 -4.39
C CYS A 167 -7.77 21.66 -3.28
N ALA A 168 -7.85 21.09 -2.09
CA ALA A 168 -7.05 21.46 -0.94
C ALA A 168 -5.71 20.68 -0.93
N THR A 169 -4.96 20.75 0.16
CA THR A 169 -3.66 20.06 0.31
C THR A 169 -3.84 18.66 0.91
N LEU A 170 -2.76 17.87 0.89
CA LEU A 170 -2.70 16.57 1.57
C LEU A 170 -3.08 16.69 3.05
N ASP A 171 -2.52 17.68 3.75
CA ASP A 171 -2.75 17.90 5.18
C ASP A 171 -4.22 18.19 5.52
N ASP A 172 -4.99 18.72 4.57
CA ASP A 172 -6.39 19.04 4.77
C ASP A 172 -7.30 17.80 4.74
N LEU A 173 -6.83 16.66 4.20
CA LEU A 173 -7.67 15.47 4.03
C LEU A 173 -8.24 14.98 5.36
N ALA A 174 -7.41 14.85 6.39
CA ALA A 174 -7.83 14.30 7.69
C ALA A 174 -9.00 15.06 8.32
N ALA A 175 -9.10 16.36 8.08
CA ALA A 175 -10.16 17.22 8.63
C ALA A 175 -11.38 17.37 7.71
N SER A 176 -11.36 16.74 6.53
CA SER A 176 -12.40 16.85 5.51
C SER A 176 -13.45 15.73 5.61
N PRO A 177 -14.68 15.94 5.11
CA PRO A 177 -15.66 14.86 4.95
C PRO A 177 -15.13 13.71 4.09
N GLN A 178 -14.34 14.03 3.06
CA GLN A 178 -13.71 13.04 2.17
C GLN A 178 -12.74 12.15 2.93
N GLY A 179 -11.91 12.74 3.81
CA GLY A 179 -10.96 11.98 4.62
C GLY A 179 -11.66 11.07 5.64
N ALA A 180 -12.73 11.54 6.27
CA ALA A 180 -13.54 10.71 7.16
C ALA A 180 -14.15 9.51 6.39
N TRP A 181 -14.66 9.75 5.18
CA TRP A 181 -15.22 8.69 4.34
C TRP A 181 -14.16 7.69 3.88
N VAL A 182 -12.99 8.17 3.45
CA VAL A 182 -11.86 7.31 3.09
C VAL A 182 -11.43 6.42 4.26
N ALA A 183 -11.28 6.99 5.45
CA ALA A 183 -10.90 6.22 6.64
C ALA A 183 -11.90 5.12 6.99
N GLU A 184 -13.19 5.35 6.73
CA GLU A 184 -14.27 4.39 7.01
C GLU A 184 -14.42 3.32 5.92
N HIS A 185 -14.24 3.67 4.63
CA HIS A 185 -14.66 2.84 3.51
C HIS A 185 -13.53 2.36 2.59
N ALA A 186 -12.30 2.89 2.67
CA ALA A 186 -11.23 2.54 1.72
C ALA A 186 -10.97 1.03 1.63
N TRP A 187 -11.10 0.30 2.73
CA TRP A 187 -10.90 -1.14 2.79
C TRP A 187 -11.88 -1.93 1.91
N GLU A 188 -13.09 -1.42 1.69
CA GLU A 188 -14.10 -2.06 0.83
C GLU A 188 -13.63 -2.13 -0.64
N TYR A 189 -12.73 -1.23 -1.03
CA TYR A 189 -12.13 -1.12 -2.37
C TYR A 189 -10.71 -1.71 -2.41
N GLY A 190 -10.24 -2.33 -1.34
CA GLY A 190 -8.91 -2.94 -1.30
C GLY A 190 -7.79 -2.00 -0.87
N TRP A 191 -8.11 -0.80 -0.38
CA TRP A 191 -7.16 0.19 0.09
C TRP A 191 -7.08 0.23 1.62
N ILE A 192 -5.92 0.56 2.16
CA ILE A 192 -5.71 0.86 3.57
C ILE A 192 -5.01 2.21 3.71
N VAL A 193 -5.27 2.93 4.80
CA VAL A 193 -4.42 4.03 5.24
C VAL A 193 -3.11 3.41 5.75
N ARG A 194 -1.99 3.76 5.13
CA ARG A 194 -0.73 3.05 5.37
C ARG A 194 0.03 3.51 6.61
N TYR A 195 -0.01 4.79 6.90
CA TYR A 195 0.76 5.40 7.98
C TYR A 195 -0.16 6.08 8.99
N GLU A 196 -0.66 5.27 9.92
CA GLU A 196 -1.61 5.70 10.93
C GLU A 196 -0.96 6.45 12.10
N ALA A 197 -1.76 7.27 12.77
CA ALA A 197 -1.30 7.99 13.97
C ALA A 197 -0.86 7.03 15.08
N GLY A 198 0.26 7.36 15.74
CA GLY A 198 0.81 6.55 16.83
C GLY A 198 1.58 5.31 16.38
N ARG A 199 1.90 5.16 15.08
CA ARG A 199 2.60 3.97 14.54
C ARG A 199 3.96 4.27 13.93
N THR A 200 4.50 5.46 14.17
CA THR A 200 5.84 5.84 13.69
C THR A 200 6.96 4.95 14.23
N ASP A 201 6.78 4.38 15.40
CA ASP A 201 7.69 3.41 16.01
C ASP A 201 7.77 2.07 15.25
N VAL A 202 6.74 1.76 14.46
CA VAL A 202 6.70 0.55 13.61
C VAL A 202 7.09 0.88 12.18
N THR A 203 6.50 1.93 11.58
CA THR A 203 6.66 2.23 10.15
C THR A 203 7.84 3.15 9.85
N GLY A 204 8.26 3.96 10.84
CA GLY A 204 9.29 4.99 10.69
C GLY A 204 8.83 6.29 10.03
N TYR A 205 7.54 6.41 9.65
CA TYR A 205 6.96 7.59 9.04
C TYR A 205 6.00 8.30 9.99
N VAL A 206 5.89 9.62 9.86
CA VAL A 206 4.82 10.38 10.50
C VAL A 206 3.46 9.97 9.93
N PRO A 207 2.35 10.26 10.63
CA PRO A 207 1.02 9.95 10.10
C PRO A 207 0.75 10.62 8.75
N GLU A 208 0.26 9.85 7.80
CA GLU A 208 -0.11 10.30 6.46
C GLU A 208 -1.52 9.78 6.09
N PRO A 209 -2.57 10.46 6.53
CA PRO A 209 -3.96 10.02 6.27
C PRO A 209 -4.33 10.03 4.78
N TRP A 210 -3.57 10.73 3.95
CA TRP A 210 -3.71 10.81 2.50
C TRP A 210 -3.06 9.64 1.76
N HIS A 211 -2.09 8.95 2.37
CA HIS A 211 -1.33 7.88 1.73
C HIS A 211 -2.08 6.55 1.82
N LEU A 212 -2.72 6.19 0.72
CA LEU A 212 -3.45 4.94 0.60
C LEU A 212 -2.59 3.88 -0.07
N ARG A 213 -2.61 2.66 0.48
CA ARG A 213 -1.94 1.49 -0.07
C ARG A 213 -2.98 0.45 -0.50
N TYR A 214 -2.93 0.06 -1.77
CA TYR A 214 -3.74 -1.04 -2.30
C TYR A 214 -3.11 -2.39 -1.97
N ILE A 215 -3.88 -3.27 -1.36
CA ILE A 215 -3.49 -4.65 -1.01
C ILE A 215 -4.50 -5.70 -1.52
N GLY A 216 -5.51 -5.27 -2.29
CA GLY A 216 -6.62 -6.12 -2.75
C GLY A 216 -7.74 -6.25 -1.71
N GLN A 217 -8.96 -6.45 -2.19
CA GLN A 217 -10.16 -6.39 -1.33
C GLN A 217 -10.15 -7.41 -0.19
N ASP A 218 -9.75 -8.65 -0.44
CA ASP A 218 -9.80 -9.70 0.59
C ASP A 218 -8.78 -9.46 1.71
N LEU A 219 -7.58 -8.97 1.39
CA LEU A 219 -6.57 -8.63 2.39
C LEU A 219 -6.96 -7.34 3.12
N ALA A 220 -7.48 -6.32 2.44
CA ALA A 220 -7.93 -5.08 3.06
C ALA A 220 -9.11 -5.32 4.02
N ARG A 221 -10.04 -6.20 3.65
CA ARG A 221 -11.10 -6.65 4.55
C ARG A 221 -10.54 -7.33 5.79
N ALA A 222 -9.61 -8.28 5.62
CA ALA A 222 -8.98 -8.97 6.75
C ALA A 222 -8.15 -8.02 7.63
N TYR A 223 -7.55 -6.99 7.03
CA TYR A 223 -6.84 -5.92 7.73
C TYR A 223 -7.81 -5.11 8.60
N HIS A 224 -8.91 -4.66 8.02
CA HIS A 224 -9.94 -3.88 8.71
C HIS A 224 -10.63 -4.67 9.82
N GLU A 225 -11.12 -5.89 9.53
CA GLU A 225 -11.82 -6.74 10.51
C GLU A 225 -10.93 -7.16 11.68
N GLY A 226 -9.62 -7.28 11.43
CA GLY A 226 -8.61 -7.56 12.44
C GLY A 226 -8.12 -6.33 13.22
N ALA A 227 -8.62 -5.13 12.92
CA ALA A 227 -8.20 -3.85 13.48
C ALA A 227 -6.68 -3.63 13.42
N TRP A 228 -6.06 -4.05 12.31
CA TRP A 228 -4.63 -3.83 12.08
C TRP A 228 -4.37 -2.37 11.70
N THR A 229 -3.21 -1.87 12.08
CA THR A 229 -2.80 -0.48 11.84
C THR A 229 -1.46 -0.35 11.10
N THR A 230 -0.78 -1.47 10.86
CA THR A 230 0.45 -1.51 10.06
C THR A 230 0.53 -2.81 9.24
N LEU A 231 1.11 -2.77 8.03
CA LEU A 231 1.35 -3.97 7.23
C LEU A 231 2.42 -4.87 7.86
N GLU A 232 3.35 -4.29 8.60
CA GLU A 232 4.37 -5.01 9.34
C GLU A 232 3.72 -6.00 10.33
N GLU A 233 2.86 -5.49 11.20
CA GLU A 233 2.15 -6.33 12.18
C GLU A 233 1.15 -7.28 11.52
N PHE A 234 0.45 -6.80 10.48
CA PHE A 234 -0.49 -7.63 9.73
C PHE A 234 0.19 -8.90 9.20
N PHE A 235 1.38 -8.81 8.65
CA PHE A 235 2.12 -9.96 8.12
C PHE A 235 3.13 -10.56 9.11
N GLY A 236 3.17 -10.12 10.36
CA GLY A 236 4.09 -10.65 11.37
C GLY A 236 5.56 -10.26 11.13
N LEU A 237 5.80 -9.15 10.44
CA LEU A 237 7.12 -8.60 10.21
C LEU A 237 7.58 -7.77 11.43
N PRO A 238 8.88 -7.66 11.66
CA PRO A 238 9.41 -6.76 12.68
C PRO A 238 9.16 -5.30 12.31
N PRO A 239 9.12 -4.38 13.32
CA PRO A 239 9.12 -2.95 13.07
C PRO A 239 10.30 -2.49 12.22
N ALA A 240 10.08 -1.46 11.41
CA ALA A 240 11.09 -0.87 10.52
C ALA A 240 11.19 0.66 10.70
N PRO A 241 11.48 1.17 11.93
CA PRO A 241 11.45 2.61 12.21
C PRO A 241 12.60 3.37 11.56
N GLY A 242 13.67 2.69 11.15
CA GLY A 242 14.85 3.27 10.53
C GLY A 242 15.47 2.35 9.46
N TYR A 243 16.30 2.95 8.61
CA TYR A 243 17.03 2.20 7.60
C TYR A 243 18.13 1.35 8.24
N ALA A 244 18.41 0.18 7.67
CA ALA A 244 19.59 -0.59 8.02
C ALA A 244 20.84 0.25 7.74
N GLY A 245 21.77 0.32 8.68
CA GLY A 245 23.04 1.02 8.58
C GLY A 245 23.98 0.34 7.59
#